data_789ea66b9f7a61d69fb4de8e6eaca558
#
_entry.id   789ea66b9f7a61d69fb4de8e6eaca558
#
_cell.length_a   1.000
_cell.length_b   1.000
_cell.length_c   1.000
_cell.angle_alpha   90.00
_cell.angle_beta   90.00
_cell.angle_gamma   90.00
#
_symmetry.space_group_name_H-M   'P 1'
#
loop_
_entity.id
_entity.type
_entity.pdbx_description
1 polymer ?
#
loop_
_entity_poly.entity_id
_entity_poly.type
_entity_poly.pdbx_seq_one_letter_code
_entity_poly.pdbx_strand_id
1 'polypeptide(L)'
;MSRILKIIAIIVGVLLGIVGLFLLFALVRSNSILNKTYDAPEIAINVPTDEAALERGRYLATVISVCIDCHGTDFGGGVVVDDPALGIVVAPNLTTGVNGLGAELTDDDFARVLRYGVLPDGKSVRVMPSDDYTHMSLTDMG
;
A
#
# COMPACT_ATOMS: atom_id res chain seq x y z
N MET A 1 19.55 -15.95 49.35
CA MET A 1 19.80 -15.69 47.92
C MET A 1 21.23 -15.17 47.79
N SER A 2 22.11 -15.85 47.05
CA SER A 2 23.51 -15.41 46.89
C SER A 2 23.61 -14.06 46.20
N ARG A 3 24.68 -13.30 46.45
CA ARG A 3 24.89 -11.99 45.75
C ARG A 3 24.85 -12.13 44.22
N ILE A 4 25.39 -13.22 43.71
CA ILE A 4 25.40 -13.54 42.28
C ILE A 4 23.96 -13.69 41.76
N LEU A 5 23.08 -14.38 42.44
CA LEU A 5 21.69 -14.57 42.04
C LEU A 5 20.90 -13.25 42.00
N LYS A 6 21.18 -12.32 42.93
CA LYS A 6 20.60 -10.96 42.92
C LYS A 6 21.07 -10.15 41.70
N ILE A 7 22.36 -10.24 41.38
CA ILE A 7 22.93 -9.52 40.22
C ILE A 7 22.32 -10.05 38.92
N ILE A 8 22.23 -11.37 38.77
CA ILE A 8 21.60 -11.99 37.60
C ILE A 8 20.14 -11.57 37.49
N ALA A 9 19.39 -11.61 38.60
CA ALA A 9 17.99 -11.20 38.59
C ALA A 9 17.81 -9.71 38.17
N ILE A 10 18.69 -8.81 38.61
CA ILE A 10 18.68 -7.40 38.22
C ILE A 10 19.00 -7.27 36.71
N ILE A 11 20.04 -7.96 36.24
CA ILE A 11 20.42 -7.90 34.80
C ILE A 11 19.25 -8.39 33.93
N VAL A 12 18.67 -9.54 34.27
CA VAL A 12 17.51 -10.07 33.54
C VAL A 12 16.33 -9.10 33.58
N GLY A 13 16.04 -8.53 34.75
CA GLY A 13 14.97 -7.53 34.90
C GLY A 13 15.19 -6.29 34.03
N VAL A 14 16.42 -5.79 33.99
CA VAL A 14 16.79 -4.64 33.14
C VAL A 14 16.65 -4.99 31.66
N LEU A 15 17.13 -6.18 31.24
CA LEU A 15 16.99 -6.62 29.84
C LEU A 15 15.52 -6.77 29.42
N LEU A 16 14.71 -7.40 30.26
CA LEU A 16 13.27 -7.52 30.02
C LEU A 16 12.60 -6.13 29.95
N GLY A 17 13.00 -5.21 30.83
CA GLY A 17 12.52 -3.82 30.78
C GLY A 17 12.87 -3.11 29.50
N ILE A 18 14.10 -3.24 29.01
CA ILE A 18 14.55 -2.68 27.73
C ILE A 18 13.75 -3.26 26.56
N VAL A 19 13.60 -4.60 26.52
CA VAL A 19 12.80 -5.25 25.47
C VAL A 19 11.35 -4.79 25.51
N GLY A 20 10.74 -4.72 26.70
CA GLY A 20 9.37 -4.23 26.87
C GLY A 20 9.18 -2.79 26.36
N LEU A 21 10.11 -1.89 26.71
CA LEU A 21 10.09 -0.51 26.23
C LEU A 21 10.26 -0.43 24.71
N PHE A 22 11.16 -1.23 24.14
CA PHE A 22 11.35 -1.29 22.69
C PHE A 22 10.08 -1.77 21.97
N LEU A 23 9.45 -2.83 22.45
CA LEU A 23 8.21 -3.34 21.90
C LEU A 23 7.08 -2.30 21.98
N LEU A 24 6.93 -1.64 23.13
CA LEU A 24 5.95 -0.58 23.30
C LEU A 24 6.21 0.57 22.32
N PHE A 25 7.45 1.02 22.21
CA PHE A 25 7.85 2.04 21.24
C PHE A 25 7.52 1.62 19.81
N ALA A 26 7.85 0.37 19.41
CA ALA A 26 7.57 -0.16 18.10
C ALA A 26 6.07 -0.20 17.80
N LEU A 27 5.24 -0.64 18.75
CA LEU A 27 3.79 -0.67 18.62
C LEU A 27 3.20 0.73 18.47
N VAL A 28 3.59 1.69 19.31
CA VAL A 28 3.11 3.07 19.24
C VAL A 28 3.53 3.72 17.92
N ARG A 29 4.78 3.53 17.53
CA ARG A 29 5.32 4.08 16.28
C ARG A 29 4.66 3.47 15.05
N SER A 30 4.48 2.15 15.03
CA SER A 30 3.77 1.44 13.97
C SER A 30 2.33 1.96 13.84
N ASN A 31 1.59 2.01 14.93
CA ASN A 31 0.22 2.52 14.92
C ASN A 31 0.14 3.96 14.41
N SER A 32 1.08 4.82 14.81
CA SER A 32 1.16 6.22 14.33
C SER A 32 1.40 6.30 12.82
N ILE A 33 2.27 5.45 12.28
CA ILE A 33 2.56 5.41 10.83
C ILE A 33 1.35 4.85 10.08
N LEU A 34 0.76 3.78 10.59
CA LEU A 34 -0.34 3.09 9.94
C LEU A 34 -1.63 3.93 9.87
N ASN A 35 -1.84 4.82 10.81
CA ASN A 35 -3.02 5.69 10.88
C ASN A 35 -2.75 7.13 10.41
N LYS A 36 -1.55 7.39 9.88
CA LYS A 36 -1.24 8.70 9.34
C LYS A 36 -2.06 8.95 8.06
N THR A 37 -2.68 10.10 8.01
CA THR A 37 -3.35 10.61 6.81
C THR A 37 -2.49 11.66 6.11
N TYR A 38 -2.65 11.75 4.81
CA TYR A 38 -1.94 12.67 3.94
C TYR A 38 -2.96 13.47 3.15
N ASP A 39 -2.65 14.72 2.96
CA ASP A 39 -3.38 15.57 2.04
C ASP A 39 -2.68 15.49 0.67
N ALA A 40 -3.44 15.10 -0.35
CA ALA A 40 -2.94 15.02 -1.72
C ALA A 40 -3.84 15.88 -2.62
N PRO A 41 -3.25 16.62 -3.57
CA PRO A 41 -4.01 17.42 -4.51
C PRO A 41 -5.03 16.59 -5.28
N GLU A 42 -6.17 17.18 -5.57
CA GLU A 42 -7.12 16.60 -6.52
C GLU A 42 -6.49 16.56 -7.92
N ILE A 43 -6.75 15.48 -8.63
CA ILE A 43 -6.33 15.29 -10.01
C ILE A 43 -7.60 15.09 -10.81
N ALA A 44 -7.86 15.98 -11.78
CA ALA A 44 -8.91 15.77 -12.76
C ALA A 44 -8.28 15.15 -14.01
N ILE A 45 -8.76 13.98 -14.40
CA ILE A 45 -8.34 13.30 -15.63
C ILE A 45 -9.51 13.19 -16.60
N ASN A 46 -9.17 13.07 -17.88
CA ASN A 46 -10.12 12.71 -18.90
C ASN A 46 -9.82 11.29 -19.36
N VAL A 47 -10.76 10.40 -19.19
CA VAL A 47 -10.64 9.00 -19.62
C VAL A 47 -11.22 8.89 -21.03
N PRO A 48 -10.38 8.74 -22.07
CA PRO A 48 -10.87 8.56 -23.42
C PRO A 48 -11.47 7.16 -23.60
N THR A 49 -12.44 7.07 -24.51
CA THR A 49 -13.16 5.81 -24.75
C THR A 49 -12.96 5.26 -26.15
N ASP A 50 -12.11 5.91 -26.96
CA ASP A 50 -11.78 5.41 -28.28
C ASP A 50 -10.84 4.19 -28.22
N GLU A 51 -10.90 3.36 -29.27
CA GLU A 51 -10.17 2.09 -29.33
C GLU A 51 -8.64 2.25 -29.19
N ALA A 52 -8.09 3.32 -29.77
CA ALA A 52 -6.65 3.57 -29.72
C ALA A 52 -6.20 3.92 -28.29
N ALA A 53 -6.97 4.71 -27.56
CA ALA A 53 -6.72 5.05 -26.17
C ALA A 53 -6.84 3.81 -25.27
N LEU A 54 -7.86 2.99 -25.45
CA LEU A 54 -8.04 1.74 -24.70
C LEU A 54 -6.90 0.76 -24.93
N GLU A 55 -6.42 0.61 -26.16
CA GLU A 55 -5.27 -0.25 -26.46
C GLU A 55 -3.98 0.30 -25.86
N ARG A 56 -3.78 1.63 -25.90
CA ARG A 56 -2.65 2.28 -25.22
C ARG A 56 -2.71 2.05 -23.70
N GLY A 57 -3.87 2.28 -23.07
CA GLY A 57 -4.06 2.04 -21.64
C GLY A 57 -3.79 0.58 -21.26
N ARG A 58 -4.27 -0.37 -22.06
CA ARG A 58 -3.95 -1.79 -21.91
C ARG A 58 -2.44 -2.02 -21.93
N TYR A 59 -1.74 -1.51 -22.92
CA TYR A 59 -0.30 -1.62 -23.05
C TYR A 59 0.44 -1.02 -21.84
N LEU A 60 0.03 0.18 -21.41
CA LEU A 60 0.62 0.83 -20.24
C LEU A 60 0.42 0.00 -18.97
N ALA A 61 -0.78 -0.47 -18.72
CA ALA A 61 -1.09 -1.22 -17.51
C ALA A 61 -0.48 -2.64 -17.48
N THR A 62 -0.36 -3.30 -18.66
CA THR A 62 0.10 -4.70 -18.68
C THR A 62 1.58 -4.85 -18.97
N VAL A 63 2.20 -3.92 -19.71
CA VAL A 63 3.59 -4.06 -20.18
C VAL A 63 4.53 -3.06 -19.52
N ILE A 64 4.12 -1.80 -19.42
CA ILE A 64 5.00 -0.74 -18.92
C ILE A 64 4.94 -0.66 -17.39
N SER A 65 3.76 -0.57 -16.83
CA SER A 65 3.54 -0.42 -15.39
C SER A 65 3.36 -1.75 -14.66
N VAL A 66 3.23 -2.85 -15.41
CA VAL A 66 3.08 -4.24 -14.94
C VAL A 66 2.09 -4.40 -13.78
N CYS A 67 0.99 -3.65 -13.81
CA CYS A 67 -0.05 -3.69 -12.79
C CYS A 67 -0.62 -5.09 -12.57
N ILE A 68 -0.62 -5.91 -13.64
CA ILE A 68 -1.09 -7.29 -13.62
C ILE A 68 -0.28 -8.22 -12.73
N ASP A 69 0.97 -7.91 -12.43
CA ASP A 69 1.82 -8.74 -11.57
C ASP A 69 1.30 -8.81 -10.12
N CYS A 70 0.66 -7.74 -9.68
CA CYS A 70 0.02 -7.69 -8.37
C CYS A 70 -1.50 -7.88 -8.45
N HIS A 71 -2.16 -7.22 -9.42
CA HIS A 71 -3.61 -7.16 -9.49
C HIS A 71 -4.25 -8.28 -10.32
N GLY A 72 -3.45 -9.21 -10.86
CA GLY A 72 -3.92 -10.30 -11.72
C GLY A 72 -4.17 -9.86 -13.16
N THR A 73 -4.18 -10.82 -14.09
CA THR A 73 -4.32 -10.56 -15.53
C THR A 73 -5.69 -10.01 -15.93
N ASP A 74 -6.68 -10.16 -15.07
CA ASP A 74 -8.04 -9.65 -15.19
C ASP A 74 -8.31 -8.45 -14.26
N PHE A 75 -7.28 -7.96 -13.56
CA PHE A 75 -7.37 -6.93 -12.52
C PHE A 75 -8.29 -7.29 -11.34
N GLY A 76 -8.64 -8.56 -11.20
CA GLY A 76 -9.50 -9.08 -10.12
C GLY A 76 -8.82 -9.17 -8.75
N GLY A 77 -7.56 -8.77 -8.65
CA GLY A 77 -6.77 -8.85 -7.43
C GLY A 77 -6.03 -10.17 -7.28
N GLY A 78 -5.19 -10.26 -6.27
CA GLY A 78 -4.44 -11.49 -6.00
C GLY A 78 -3.56 -11.43 -4.77
N VAL A 79 -3.01 -12.57 -4.36
CA VAL A 79 -2.02 -12.65 -3.30
C VAL A 79 -0.66 -12.28 -3.87
N VAL A 80 -0.07 -11.19 -3.35
CA VAL A 80 1.24 -10.68 -3.77
C VAL A 80 2.37 -11.27 -2.90
N VAL A 81 2.11 -11.41 -1.60
CA VAL A 81 3.03 -12.01 -0.65
C VAL A 81 2.25 -13.00 0.21
N ASP A 82 2.79 -14.20 0.36
CA ASP A 82 2.34 -15.21 1.32
C ASP A 82 3.58 -15.75 2.03
N ASP A 83 3.91 -15.15 3.16
CA ASP A 83 5.12 -15.47 3.92
C ASP A 83 4.81 -15.59 5.41
N PRO A 84 5.24 -16.67 6.08
CA PRO A 84 4.95 -16.90 7.51
C PRO A 84 5.49 -15.82 8.45
N ALA A 85 6.56 -15.11 8.08
CA ALA A 85 7.16 -14.05 8.90
C ALA A 85 6.62 -12.67 8.58
N LEU A 86 6.28 -12.41 7.31
CA LEU A 86 5.78 -11.12 6.83
C LEU A 86 4.25 -11.04 6.80
N GLY A 87 3.57 -12.19 6.76
CA GLY A 87 2.13 -12.28 6.61
C GLY A 87 1.68 -12.34 5.15
N ILE A 88 0.38 -12.14 4.95
CA ILE A 88 -0.25 -12.17 3.63
C ILE A 88 -0.52 -10.75 3.17
N VAL A 89 -0.03 -10.41 1.97
CA VAL A 89 -0.34 -9.14 1.29
C VAL A 89 -1.18 -9.45 0.08
N VAL A 90 -2.34 -8.82 -0.01
CA VAL A 90 -3.29 -9.01 -1.11
C VAL A 90 -3.45 -7.70 -1.86
N ALA A 91 -3.28 -7.73 -3.17
CA ALA A 91 -3.66 -6.62 -4.04
C ALA A 91 -5.19 -6.65 -4.24
N PRO A 92 -5.88 -5.51 -4.14
CA PRO A 92 -7.32 -5.45 -4.28
C PRO A 92 -7.77 -5.69 -5.73
N ASN A 93 -9.02 -6.11 -5.88
CA ASN A 93 -9.72 -6.13 -7.14
C ASN A 93 -9.96 -4.68 -7.62
N LEU A 94 -9.47 -4.33 -8.79
CA LEU A 94 -9.61 -2.99 -9.39
C LEU A 94 -10.85 -2.86 -10.28
N THR A 95 -11.55 -3.95 -10.56
CA THR A 95 -12.73 -3.96 -11.43
C THR A 95 -13.97 -3.44 -10.70
N THR A 96 -15.06 -3.30 -11.44
CA THR A 96 -16.40 -2.99 -10.89
C THR A 96 -17.13 -4.24 -10.37
N GLY A 97 -16.47 -5.40 -10.37
CA GLY A 97 -17.02 -6.65 -9.88
C GLY A 97 -17.21 -6.69 -8.36
N VAL A 98 -17.59 -7.85 -7.84
CA VAL A 98 -17.84 -8.04 -6.40
C VAL A 98 -16.59 -7.68 -5.59
N ASN A 99 -16.73 -6.79 -4.60
CA ASN A 99 -15.65 -6.24 -3.78
C ASN A 99 -14.56 -5.51 -4.57
N GLY A 100 -14.88 -5.03 -5.76
CA GLY A 100 -13.95 -4.29 -6.60
C GLY A 100 -13.95 -2.80 -6.30
N LEU A 101 -12.76 -2.21 -6.23
CA LEU A 101 -12.58 -0.77 -5.99
C LEU A 101 -13.12 0.09 -7.12
N GLY A 102 -13.21 -0.43 -8.35
CA GLY A 102 -13.78 0.28 -9.49
C GLY A 102 -15.28 0.63 -9.34
N ALA A 103 -15.97 0.03 -8.36
CA ALA A 103 -17.34 0.40 -8.02
C ALA A 103 -17.40 1.51 -6.94
N GLU A 104 -16.31 1.75 -6.24
CA GLU A 104 -16.23 2.66 -5.07
C GLU A 104 -15.42 3.93 -5.38
N LEU A 105 -14.38 3.82 -6.21
CA LEU A 105 -13.46 4.91 -6.55
C LEU A 105 -13.84 5.52 -7.90
N THR A 106 -13.70 6.84 -7.96
CA THR A 106 -13.77 7.58 -9.24
C THR A 106 -12.46 7.46 -10.01
N ASP A 107 -12.48 7.80 -11.30
CA ASP A 107 -11.27 7.86 -12.14
C ASP A 107 -10.22 8.83 -11.55
N ASP A 108 -10.67 9.97 -11.02
CA ASP A 108 -9.81 10.94 -10.34
C ASP A 108 -9.19 10.36 -9.06
N ASP A 109 -9.90 9.51 -8.31
CA ASP A 109 -9.36 8.79 -7.16
C ASP A 109 -8.28 7.80 -7.60
N PHE A 110 -8.51 7.05 -8.68
CA PHE A 110 -7.50 6.16 -9.25
C PHE A 110 -6.24 6.92 -9.66
N ALA A 111 -6.39 8.05 -10.35
CA ALA A 111 -5.25 8.90 -10.74
C ALA A 111 -4.49 9.42 -9.51
N ARG A 112 -5.20 9.81 -8.45
CA ARG A 112 -4.59 10.25 -7.19
C ARG A 112 -3.82 9.13 -6.49
N VAL A 113 -4.37 7.92 -6.46
CA VAL A 113 -3.68 6.74 -5.93
C VAL A 113 -2.43 6.42 -6.74
N LEU A 114 -2.50 6.45 -8.06
CA LEU A 114 -1.35 6.23 -8.94
C LEU A 114 -0.25 7.27 -8.68
N ARG A 115 -0.60 8.56 -8.67
CA ARG A 115 0.38 9.64 -8.58
C ARG A 115 0.97 9.85 -7.18
N TYR A 116 0.14 9.74 -6.15
CA TYR A 116 0.51 10.13 -4.78
C TYR A 116 0.47 8.98 -3.79
N GLY A 117 -0.04 7.83 -4.18
CA GLY A 117 -0.23 6.70 -3.27
C GLY A 117 -1.23 6.99 -2.15
N VAL A 118 -2.18 7.90 -2.35
CA VAL A 118 -3.13 8.35 -1.33
C VAL A 118 -4.56 8.01 -1.73
N LEU A 119 -5.22 7.27 -0.86
CA LEU A 119 -6.63 6.89 -0.99
C LEU A 119 -7.57 8.06 -0.65
N PRO A 120 -8.86 7.99 -1.01
CA PRO A 120 -9.84 9.03 -0.67
C PRO A 120 -9.95 9.36 0.82
N ASP A 121 -9.73 8.39 1.70
CA ASP A 121 -9.71 8.57 3.15
C ASP A 121 -8.42 9.21 3.70
N GLY A 122 -7.50 9.58 2.82
CA GLY A 122 -6.20 10.17 3.14
C GLY A 122 -5.13 9.15 3.54
N LYS A 123 -5.44 7.87 3.61
CA LYS A 123 -4.42 6.85 3.92
C LYS A 123 -3.56 6.55 2.71
N SER A 124 -2.29 6.24 2.97
CA SER A 124 -1.39 5.80 1.91
C SER A 124 -1.58 4.33 1.58
N VAL A 125 -1.46 3.99 0.30
CA VAL A 125 -1.18 2.62 -0.13
C VAL A 125 0.17 2.18 0.44
N ARG A 126 0.35 0.88 0.69
CA ARG A 126 1.51 0.41 1.48
C ARG A 126 2.53 -0.35 0.68
N VAL A 127 2.08 -1.07 -0.32
CA VAL A 127 2.93 -1.98 -1.10
C VAL A 127 2.97 -1.56 -2.56
N MET A 128 1.92 -0.91 -3.06
CA MET A 128 1.89 -0.38 -4.42
C MET A 128 3.01 0.64 -4.63
N PRO A 129 3.85 0.52 -5.68
CA PRO A 129 4.99 1.40 -5.93
C PRO A 129 4.55 2.72 -6.60
N SER A 130 3.73 3.52 -5.93
CA SER A 130 3.20 4.77 -6.49
C SER A 130 4.29 5.77 -6.86
N ASP A 131 5.46 5.69 -6.22
CA ASP A 131 6.61 6.55 -6.53
C ASP A 131 7.08 6.37 -7.98
N ASP A 132 6.92 5.19 -8.57
CA ASP A 132 7.28 4.90 -9.96
C ASP A 132 6.33 5.59 -10.97
N TYR A 133 5.12 5.94 -10.53
CA TYR A 133 4.08 6.53 -11.38
C TYR A 133 3.92 8.03 -11.22
N THR A 134 4.68 8.67 -10.32
CA THR A 134 4.58 10.11 -10.02
C THR A 134 4.75 11.01 -11.25
N HIS A 135 5.52 10.57 -12.22
CA HIS A 135 5.83 11.32 -13.45
C HIS A 135 5.00 10.91 -14.67
N MET A 136 4.06 9.97 -14.51
CA MET A 136 3.14 9.60 -15.59
C MET A 136 2.31 10.81 -16.03
N SER A 137 2.14 11.00 -17.33
CA SER A 137 1.32 12.12 -17.83
C SER A 137 -0.16 11.92 -17.48
N LEU A 138 -0.93 13.02 -17.39
CA LEU A 138 -2.37 12.92 -17.15
C LEU A 138 -3.09 12.15 -18.26
N THR A 139 -2.59 12.25 -19.48
CA THR A 139 -3.12 11.49 -20.64
C THR A 139 -2.85 9.98 -20.52
N ASP A 140 -1.74 9.59 -19.89
CA ASP A 140 -1.41 8.17 -19.71
C ASP A 140 -2.04 7.57 -18.44
N MET A 141 -2.58 8.41 -17.56
CA MET A 141 -3.36 7.98 -16.39
C MET A 141 -4.84 7.77 -16.71
N GLY A 142 -5.37 8.51 -17.68
CA GLY A 142 -6.73 8.37 -18.19
C GLY A 142 -6.78 7.45 -19.38
#